data_2fec35d90f25e0c2b27a0bb4062ace37
#
_entry.id   2fec35d90f25e0c2b27a0bb4062ace37
#
_cell.length_a   1.000
_cell.length_b   1.000
_cell.length_c   1.000
_cell.angle_alpha   90.00
_cell.angle_beta   90.00
_cell.angle_gamma   90.00
#
_symmetry.space_group_name_H-M   'P 1'
#
loop_
_entity.id
_entity.type
_entity.pdbx_description
1 polymer ?
#
loop_
_entity_poly.entity_id
_entity_poly.type
_entity_poly.pdbx_seq_one_letter_code
_entity_poly.pdbx_strand_id
1 'polypeptide(L)'
;MKVTNKIKALSTMTLADATLFLAGCQAQSNTLTFTPQSPTASMNINQSAVVTVNTRDSRPQQEIATYTKSGELIKLNASPSVTQLFQQVMQQNLVSKGFRIGQANNANAGVTVDVKEFNAKVEQGNLRYTLNSKIQAVVYVQGPRGQYNKTFNATRSQSGAFNAGNDEIQKVLGETFKDIVNNIYQDQEVTNAINQYTN
;
A
#
# COMPACT_ATOMS: atom_id res chain seq x y z
N MET A 1 -11.57 -90.86 21.37
CA MET A 1 -10.92 -90.06 20.36
C MET A 1 -11.11 -88.58 20.66
N LYS A 2 -10.07 -87.94 21.16
CA LYS A 2 -10.12 -86.57 21.60
C LYS A 2 -9.69 -85.61 20.49
N VAL A 3 -10.50 -84.61 20.17
CA VAL A 3 -10.11 -83.51 19.26
C VAL A 3 -10.14 -82.24 20.05
N THR A 4 -8.99 -81.66 20.31
CA THR A 4 -8.80 -80.43 21.02
C THR A 4 -8.84 -79.25 20.03
N ASN A 5 -9.81 -78.37 20.14
CA ASN A 5 -9.86 -77.06 19.42
C ASN A 5 -9.05 -76.03 20.14
N LYS A 6 -8.02 -75.53 19.52
CA LYS A 6 -7.25 -74.35 19.95
C LYS A 6 -7.90 -73.10 19.43
N ILE A 7 -8.44 -72.25 20.30
CA ILE A 7 -8.91 -70.93 20.00
C ILE A 7 -7.68 -70.00 19.96
N LYS A 8 -7.40 -69.42 18.80
CA LYS A 8 -6.41 -68.34 18.69
C LYS A 8 -7.09 -67.01 19.00
N ALA A 9 -6.66 -66.36 20.08
CA ALA A 9 -7.04 -65.00 20.40
C ALA A 9 -6.33 -64.04 19.44
N LEU A 10 -7.12 -63.29 18.70
CA LEU A 10 -6.61 -62.25 17.80
C LEU A 10 -6.62 -60.92 18.61
N SER A 11 -5.43 -60.47 18.96
CA SER A 11 -5.25 -59.20 19.65
C SER A 11 -5.32 -58.07 18.62
N THR A 12 -6.41 -57.29 18.62
CA THR A 12 -6.56 -56.06 17.83
C THR A 12 -5.86 -54.93 18.55
N MET A 13 -4.71 -54.52 18.02
CA MET A 13 -3.95 -53.35 18.47
C MET A 13 -4.55 -52.10 17.82
N THR A 14 -5.34 -51.33 18.57
CA THR A 14 -5.84 -50.04 18.14
C THR A 14 -4.71 -49.01 18.19
N LEU A 15 -4.20 -48.59 17.02
CA LEU A 15 -3.35 -47.42 16.90
C LEU A 15 -4.23 -46.16 17.19
N ALA A 16 -3.98 -45.50 18.29
CA ALA A 16 -4.51 -44.18 18.55
C ALA A 16 -3.68 -43.17 17.76
N ASP A 17 -4.23 -42.68 16.66
CA ASP A 17 -3.70 -41.52 15.91
C ASP A 17 -3.82 -40.27 16.78
N ALA A 18 -2.74 -39.91 17.46
CA ALA A 18 -2.60 -38.60 18.13
C ALA A 18 -2.28 -37.52 17.07
N THR A 19 -3.31 -36.92 16.50
CA THR A 19 -3.17 -35.71 15.66
C THR A 19 -2.72 -34.57 16.54
N LEU A 20 -1.42 -34.29 16.53
CA LEU A 20 -0.83 -33.08 17.10
C LEU A 20 -1.32 -31.88 16.29
N PHE A 21 -2.34 -31.17 16.78
CA PHE A 21 -2.67 -29.81 16.33
C PHE A 21 -1.50 -28.89 16.67
N LEU A 22 -0.60 -28.70 15.72
CA LEU A 22 0.34 -27.57 15.75
C LEU A 22 -0.48 -26.31 15.53
N ALA A 23 -0.99 -25.74 16.63
CA ALA A 23 -1.47 -24.35 16.64
C ALA A 23 -0.24 -23.48 16.44
N GLY A 24 0.13 -23.27 15.18
CA GLY A 24 1.16 -22.30 14.81
C GLY A 24 0.69 -20.95 15.27
N CYS A 25 1.33 -20.35 16.30
CA CYS A 25 1.22 -18.93 16.57
C CYS A 25 1.72 -18.21 15.31
N GLN A 26 0.82 -17.78 14.45
CA GLN A 26 1.18 -16.85 13.37
C GLN A 26 1.59 -15.56 14.06
N ALA A 27 2.88 -15.27 14.03
CA ALA A 27 3.39 -13.97 14.43
C ALA A 27 2.67 -12.92 13.59
N GLN A 28 2.05 -11.93 14.24
CA GLN A 28 1.36 -10.85 13.57
C GLN A 28 2.35 -10.14 12.62
N SER A 29 2.02 -10.07 11.34
CA SER A 29 2.88 -9.41 10.35
C SER A 29 2.98 -7.91 10.69
N ASN A 30 4.22 -7.40 10.76
CA ASN A 30 4.47 -5.97 10.90
C ASN A 30 4.42 -5.24 9.54
N THR A 31 3.79 -5.86 8.55
CA THR A 31 3.67 -5.34 7.18
C THR A 31 2.20 -5.22 6.81
N LEU A 32 1.79 -4.04 6.36
CA LEU A 32 0.46 -3.78 5.82
C LEU A 32 0.50 -3.80 4.30
N THR A 33 -0.46 -4.53 3.70
CA THR A 33 -0.52 -4.70 2.24
C THR A 33 -1.46 -3.67 1.64
N PHE A 34 -0.99 -2.95 0.62
CA PHE A 34 -1.78 -2.00 -0.14
C PHE A 34 -1.89 -2.44 -1.60
N THR A 35 -3.09 -2.36 -2.14
CA THR A 35 -3.33 -2.64 -3.56
C THR A 35 -3.57 -1.32 -4.28
N PRO A 36 -2.69 -0.90 -5.21
CA PRO A 36 -2.92 0.25 -6.04
C PRO A 36 -4.21 0.06 -6.88
N GLN A 37 -5.11 1.04 -6.82
CA GLN A 37 -6.28 1.02 -7.68
C GLN A 37 -5.95 1.70 -9.00
N SER A 38 -6.28 1.03 -10.11
CA SER A 38 -6.17 1.63 -11.44
C SER A 38 -7.34 2.59 -11.66
N PRO A 39 -7.10 3.81 -12.15
CA PRO A 39 -8.17 4.71 -12.52
C PRO A 39 -8.95 4.13 -13.71
N THR A 40 -10.24 4.47 -13.79
CA THR A 40 -11.04 4.18 -14.98
C THR A 40 -10.42 4.93 -16.16
N ALA A 41 -10.13 4.22 -17.25
CA ALA A 41 -9.50 4.82 -18.42
C ALA A 41 -10.33 5.99 -18.96
N SER A 42 -9.75 7.18 -18.93
CA SER A 42 -10.27 8.36 -19.66
C SER A 42 -9.29 8.59 -20.81
N MET A 43 -9.43 7.80 -21.88
CA MET A 43 -8.53 7.87 -23.01
C MET A 43 -8.69 9.22 -23.75
N ASN A 44 -7.80 10.14 -23.46
CA ASN A 44 -7.56 11.26 -24.34
C ASN A 44 -6.50 10.83 -25.34
N ILE A 45 -6.94 10.34 -26.52
CA ILE A 45 -6.09 9.69 -27.54
C ILE A 45 -5.04 10.66 -28.16
N ASN A 46 -5.09 11.94 -27.82
CA ASN A 46 -4.28 12.98 -28.45
C ASN A 46 -3.00 13.33 -27.68
N GLN A 47 -2.65 12.57 -26.64
CA GLN A 47 -1.40 12.80 -25.90
C GLN A 47 -0.25 12.09 -26.61
N SER A 48 0.62 12.86 -27.25
CA SER A 48 1.81 12.31 -27.97
C SER A 48 3.05 12.21 -27.07
N ALA A 49 3.04 12.85 -25.90
CA ALA A 49 4.21 12.94 -25.04
C ALA A 49 4.62 11.59 -24.44
N VAL A 50 5.92 11.34 -24.47
CA VAL A 50 6.55 10.23 -23.74
C VAL A 50 7.14 10.78 -22.45
N VAL A 51 6.76 10.20 -21.32
CA VAL A 51 7.16 10.68 -19.99
C VAL A 51 7.88 9.60 -19.20
N THR A 52 8.92 9.98 -18.45
CA THR A 52 9.45 9.12 -17.40
C THR A 52 8.67 9.33 -16.10
N VAL A 53 8.54 8.28 -15.31
CA VAL A 53 7.95 8.36 -13.97
C VAL A 53 8.96 7.87 -12.97
N ASN A 54 9.26 8.69 -11.98
CA ASN A 54 10.13 8.36 -10.86
C ASN A 54 9.41 8.64 -9.54
N THR A 55 9.77 7.90 -8.50
CA THR A 55 9.27 8.14 -7.16
C THR A 55 10.42 8.21 -6.17
N ARG A 56 10.37 9.20 -5.29
CA ARG A 56 11.33 9.41 -4.22
C ARG A 56 10.62 9.35 -2.88
N ASP A 57 11.23 8.71 -1.90
CA ASP A 57 10.78 8.70 -0.52
C ASP A 57 11.64 9.67 0.30
N SER A 58 11.07 10.80 0.64
CA SER A 58 11.68 11.83 1.48
C SER A 58 11.03 11.94 2.84
N ARG A 59 10.35 10.87 3.28
CA ARG A 59 9.77 10.80 4.61
C ARG A 59 10.87 10.76 5.67
N PRO A 60 10.68 11.38 6.82
CA PRO A 60 11.66 11.32 7.92
C PRO A 60 11.75 9.94 8.56
N GLN A 61 10.70 9.12 8.44
CA GLN A 61 10.59 7.76 8.98
C GLN A 61 10.09 6.79 7.92
N GLN A 62 10.64 5.58 7.92
CA GLN A 62 10.25 4.54 6.95
C GLN A 62 8.96 3.82 7.37
N GLU A 63 8.71 3.74 8.68
CA GLU A 63 7.48 3.15 9.22
C GLU A 63 6.26 3.98 8.82
N ILE A 64 5.16 3.29 8.52
CA ILE A 64 3.88 3.91 8.16
C ILE A 64 2.94 4.07 9.35
N ALA A 65 3.20 3.38 10.44
CA ALA A 65 2.56 3.58 11.74
C ALA A 65 3.40 2.95 12.85
N THR A 66 3.22 3.47 14.05
CA THR A 66 3.71 2.86 15.28
C THR A 66 2.62 2.90 16.34
N TYR A 67 2.47 1.83 17.12
CA TYR A 67 1.55 1.77 18.24
C TYR A 67 2.06 0.81 19.32
N THR A 68 1.52 0.91 20.54
CA THR A 68 1.89 0.03 21.63
C THR A 68 0.81 -1.04 21.82
N LYS A 69 1.23 -2.31 21.87
CA LYS A 69 0.36 -3.45 22.16
C LYS A 69 0.97 -4.27 23.29
N SER A 70 0.26 -4.44 24.38
CA SER A 70 0.73 -5.18 25.57
C SER A 70 2.08 -4.71 26.09
N GLY A 71 2.38 -3.41 26.01
CA GLY A 71 3.65 -2.82 26.42
C GLY A 71 4.77 -2.88 25.38
N GLU A 72 4.58 -3.55 24.26
CA GLU A 72 5.54 -3.65 23.16
C GLU A 72 5.24 -2.61 22.08
N LEU A 73 6.29 -1.94 21.58
CA LEU A 73 6.19 -0.99 20.48
C LEU A 73 6.18 -1.75 19.14
N ILE A 74 5.05 -1.68 18.46
CA ILE A 74 4.87 -2.27 17.12
C ILE A 74 5.15 -1.20 16.07
N LYS A 75 6.01 -1.51 15.10
CA LYS A 75 6.33 -0.68 13.95
C LYS A 75 5.83 -1.35 12.69
N LEU A 76 5.04 -0.64 11.88
CA LEU A 76 4.44 -1.16 10.67
C LEU A 76 5.07 -0.58 9.41
N ASN A 77 5.26 -1.44 8.41
CA ASN A 77 5.78 -1.09 7.10
C ASN A 77 4.76 -1.37 5.99
N ALA A 78 4.91 -0.72 4.85
CA ALA A 78 4.07 -0.95 3.68
C ALA A 78 4.63 -2.06 2.78
N SER A 79 3.74 -2.86 2.19
CA SER A 79 4.03 -3.78 1.11
C SER A 79 2.98 -3.63 -0.01
N PRO A 80 3.37 -3.33 -1.25
CA PRO A 80 4.71 -2.89 -1.70
C PRO A 80 5.21 -1.64 -0.95
N SER A 81 6.50 -1.32 -1.10
CA SER A 81 7.06 -0.08 -0.50
C SER A 81 6.30 1.16 -0.98
N VAL A 82 6.33 2.23 -0.19
CA VAL A 82 5.63 3.48 -0.53
C VAL A 82 6.07 4.04 -1.88
N THR A 83 7.37 3.92 -2.22
CA THR A 83 7.88 4.31 -3.55
C THR A 83 7.29 3.47 -4.67
N GLN A 84 7.20 2.15 -4.49
CA GLN A 84 6.60 1.26 -5.49
C GLN A 84 5.10 1.53 -5.67
N LEU A 85 4.37 1.81 -4.59
CA LEU A 85 2.96 2.16 -4.63
C LEU A 85 2.72 3.41 -5.49
N PHE A 86 3.44 4.52 -5.20
CA PHE A 86 3.30 5.75 -5.98
C PHE A 86 3.81 5.62 -7.40
N GLN A 87 4.90 4.88 -7.63
CA GLN A 87 5.42 4.59 -8.96
C GLN A 87 4.35 3.93 -9.84
N GLN A 88 3.74 2.88 -9.33
CA GLN A 88 2.73 2.11 -10.05
C GLN A 88 1.48 2.94 -10.34
N VAL A 89 0.91 3.63 -9.34
CA VAL A 89 -0.31 4.41 -9.55
C VAL A 89 -0.07 5.60 -10.48
N MET A 90 1.09 6.26 -10.40
CA MET A 90 1.41 7.36 -11.30
C MET A 90 1.58 6.90 -12.75
N GLN A 91 2.26 5.77 -12.98
CA GLN A 91 2.35 5.18 -14.33
C GLN A 91 0.95 4.84 -14.87
N GLN A 92 0.11 4.19 -14.09
CA GLN A 92 -1.26 3.84 -14.49
C GLN A 92 -2.10 5.09 -14.77
N ASN A 93 -1.98 6.12 -13.93
CA ASN A 93 -2.70 7.38 -14.10
C ASN A 93 -2.32 8.09 -15.41
N LEU A 94 -1.04 8.18 -15.70
CA LEU A 94 -0.56 8.83 -16.92
C LEU A 94 -0.93 8.04 -18.17
N VAL A 95 -0.81 6.72 -18.14
CA VAL A 95 -1.26 5.84 -19.25
C VAL A 95 -2.77 6.00 -19.48
N SER A 96 -3.59 6.04 -18.42
CA SER A 96 -5.04 6.22 -18.55
C SER A 96 -5.43 7.59 -19.12
N LYS A 97 -4.56 8.60 -18.97
CA LYS A 97 -4.70 9.93 -19.59
C LYS A 97 -4.13 10.01 -21.01
N GLY A 98 -3.56 8.91 -21.53
CA GLY A 98 -3.07 8.81 -22.90
C GLY A 98 -1.56 9.07 -23.07
N PHE A 99 -0.82 9.35 -22.01
CA PHE A 99 0.64 9.48 -22.07
C PHE A 99 1.33 8.12 -22.25
N ARG A 100 2.45 8.12 -22.92
CA ARG A 100 3.31 6.93 -23.05
C ARG A 100 4.41 6.98 -21.99
N ILE A 101 4.63 5.87 -21.29
CA ILE A 101 5.73 5.77 -20.34
C ILE A 101 6.99 5.32 -21.09
N GLY A 102 8.06 6.07 -20.94
CA GLY A 102 9.35 5.82 -21.56
C GLY A 102 10.51 5.80 -20.57
N GLN A 103 11.70 5.60 -21.11
CA GLN A 103 12.95 5.70 -20.37
C GLN A 103 13.54 7.12 -20.54
N ALA A 104 14.50 7.48 -19.68
CA ALA A 104 15.10 8.82 -19.68
C ALA A 104 15.70 9.26 -21.02
N ASN A 105 16.19 8.30 -21.82
CA ASN A 105 16.81 8.56 -23.13
C ASN A 105 15.82 8.87 -24.26
N ASN A 106 14.53 8.59 -24.08
CA ASN A 106 13.51 8.80 -25.10
C ASN A 106 12.29 9.58 -24.59
N ALA A 107 12.33 10.08 -23.36
CA ALA A 107 11.23 10.83 -22.77
C ALA A 107 11.31 12.33 -23.12
N ASN A 108 10.14 12.93 -23.35
CA ASN A 108 10.00 14.36 -23.57
C ASN A 108 9.94 15.14 -22.24
N ALA A 109 9.46 14.52 -21.17
CA ALA A 109 9.46 15.09 -19.83
C ALA A 109 9.63 14.02 -18.75
N GLY A 110 10.08 14.45 -17.58
CA GLY A 110 10.11 13.66 -16.35
C GLY A 110 9.01 14.06 -15.39
N VAL A 111 8.32 13.07 -14.84
CA VAL A 111 7.40 13.23 -13.72
C VAL A 111 7.98 12.53 -12.50
N THR A 112 8.18 13.29 -11.42
CA THR A 112 8.70 12.74 -10.16
C THR A 112 7.69 12.96 -9.05
N VAL A 113 7.34 11.88 -8.34
CA VAL A 113 6.54 11.95 -7.12
C VAL A 113 7.47 11.87 -5.93
N ASP A 114 7.51 12.90 -5.12
CA ASP A 114 8.29 12.96 -3.89
C ASP A 114 7.36 12.81 -2.68
N VAL A 115 7.40 11.66 -2.04
CA VAL A 115 6.55 11.37 -0.87
C VAL A 115 7.17 11.98 0.37
N LYS A 116 6.44 12.90 0.98
CA LYS A 116 6.86 13.63 2.19
C LYS A 116 6.29 13.03 3.47
N GLU A 117 5.06 12.51 3.40
CA GLU A 117 4.40 11.85 4.51
C GLU A 117 3.57 10.65 4.00
N PHE A 118 3.61 9.57 4.74
CA PHE A 118 2.74 8.40 4.57
C PHE A 118 2.68 7.71 5.93
N ASN A 119 1.75 8.15 6.77
CA ASN A 119 1.69 7.65 8.14
C ASN A 119 0.27 7.63 8.70
N ALA A 120 0.08 6.79 9.72
CA ALA A 120 -1.05 6.84 10.63
C ALA A 120 -0.56 6.96 12.07
N LYS A 121 -1.08 7.94 12.79
CA LYS A 121 -0.87 8.11 14.23
C LYS A 121 -2.01 7.45 14.98
N VAL A 122 -1.65 6.56 15.89
CA VAL A 122 -2.58 5.87 16.79
C VAL A 122 -2.60 6.57 18.14
N GLU A 123 -3.74 7.10 18.53
CA GLU A 123 -3.98 7.64 19.87
C GLU A 123 -4.87 6.66 20.63
N GLN A 124 -4.26 5.94 21.57
CA GLN A 124 -4.93 4.89 22.34
C GLN A 124 -5.38 5.42 23.70
N GLY A 125 -6.69 5.39 23.95
CA GLY A 125 -7.28 5.61 25.26
C GLY A 125 -7.72 4.29 25.92
N ASN A 126 -8.36 4.38 27.08
CA ASN A 126 -8.77 3.19 27.85
C ASN A 126 -9.90 2.40 27.16
N LEU A 127 -10.87 3.06 26.54
CA LEU A 127 -12.06 2.44 25.94
C LEU A 127 -12.21 2.80 24.45
N ARG A 128 -11.39 3.68 23.94
CA ARG A 128 -11.47 4.19 22.57
C ARG A 128 -10.07 4.44 22.02
N TYR A 129 -9.97 4.35 20.69
CA TYR A 129 -8.82 4.81 19.96
C TYR A 129 -9.22 5.90 18.96
N THR A 130 -8.25 6.70 18.52
CA THR A 130 -8.34 7.58 17.37
C THR A 130 -7.16 7.31 16.45
N LEU A 131 -7.45 7.11 15.18
CA LEU A 131 -6.48 6.97 14.10
C LEU A 131 -6.50 8.23 13.26
N ASN A 132 -5.37 8.90 13.14
CA ASN A 132 -5.19 10.05 12.27
C ASN A 132 -4.17 9.69 11.19
N SER A 133 -4.62 9.56 9.95
CA SER A 133 -3.73 9.29 8.83
C SER A 133 -3.45 10.55 8.03
N LYS A 134 -2.22 10.66 7.52
CA LYS A 134 -1.77 11.74 6.65
C LYS A 134 -0.86 11.21 5.57
N ILE A 135 -1.15 11.59 4.33
CA ILE A 135 -0.29 11.34 3.19
C ILE A 135 -0.06 12.67 2.48
N GLN A 136 1.21 12.99 2.21
CA GLN A 136 1.62 14.17 1.48
C GLN A 136 2.62 13.78 0.41
N ALA A 137 2.41 14.24 -0.82
CA ALA A 137 3.31 14.07 -1.94
C ALA A 137 3.44 15.35 -2.75
N VAL A 138 4.63 15.59 -3.31
CA VAL A 138 4.87 16.67 -4.26
C VAL A 138 5.11 16.03 -5.62
N VAL A 139 4.31 16.42 -6.60
CA VAL A 139 4.48 16.02 -8.00
C VAL A 139 5.28 17.10 -8.72
N TYR A 140 6.42 16.71 -9.26
CA TYR A 140 7.27 17.56 -10.10
C TYR A 140 7.11 17.12 -11.56
N VAL A 141 6.95 18.08 -12.44
CA VAL A 141 7.03 17.91 -13.90
C VAL A 141 8.22 18.72 -14.39
N GLN A 142 9.11 18.10 -15.14
CA GLN A 142 10.30 18.75 -15.71
C GLN A 142 10.44 18.36 -17.17
N GLY A 143 10.55 19.35 -18.04
CA GLY A 143 10.78 19.18 -19.48
C GLY A 143 11.76 20.23 -20.02
N PRO A 144 12.09 20.18 -21.32
CA PRO A 144 13.03 21.10 -21.93
C PRO A 144 12.60 22.57 -21.88
N ARG A 145 11.29 22.82 -21.76
CA ARG A 145 10.71 24.20 -21.77
C ARG A 145 10.35 24.74 -20.39
N GLY A 146 10.56 23.97 -19.31
CA GLY A 146 10.30 24.45 -17.95
C GLY A 146 10.03 23.36 -16.95
N GLN A 147 9.60 23.81 -15.78
CA GLN A 147 9.26 22.92 -14.67
C GLN A 147 8.01 23.40 -13.96
N TYR A 148 7.32 22.46 -13.32
CA TYR A 148 6.14 22.71 -12.50
C TYR A 148 6.19 21.80 -11.28
N ASN A 149 5.61 22.22 -10.17
CA ASN A 149 5.39 21.33 -9.04
C ASN A 149 4.08 21.68 -8.32
N LYS A 150 3.49 20.64 -7.73
CA LYS A 150 2.28 20.79 -6.91
C LYS A 150 2.29 19.82 -5.75
N THR A 151 1.88 20.33 -4.59
CA THR A 151 1.74 19.53 -3.37
C THR A 151 0.31 19.00 -3.27
N PHE A 152 0.19 17.70 -3.02
CA PHE A 152 -1.06 17.00 -2.75
C PHE A 152 -1.07 16.50 -1.31
N ASN A 153 -2.21 16.61 -0.67
CA ASN A 153 -2.43 16.17 0.70
C ASN A 153 -3.74 15.38 0.79
N ALA A 154 -3.73 14.33 1.61
CA ALA A 154 -4.93 13.64 2.05
C ALA A 154 -4.81 13.31 3.53
N THR A 155 -5.89 13.46 4.26
CA THR A 155 -5.98 13.17 5.69
C THR A 155 -7.29 12.48 6.00
N ARG A 156 -7.25 11.51 6.93
CA ARG A 156 -8.45 10.90 7.48
C ARG A 156 -8.30 10.71 8.98
N SER A 157 -9.43 10.81 9.68
CA SER A 157 -9.53 10.48 11.09
C SER A 157 -10.63 9.44 11.27
N GLN A 158 -10.35 8.42 12.07
CA GLN A 158 -11.31 7.38 12.44
C GLN A 158 -11.17 7.09 13.92
N SER A 159 -12.29 7.00 14.64
CA SER A 159 -12.32 6.56 16.04
C SER A 159 -13.07 5.23 16.14
N GLY A 160 -12.68 4.40 17.09
CA GLY A 160 -13.32 3.13 17.35
C GLY A 160 -13.27 2.76 18.84
N ALA A 161 -13.93 1.66 19.18
CA ALA A 161 -13.95 1.11 20.54
C ALA A 161 -12.73 0.21 20.75
N PHE A 162 -12.28 0.14 21.99
CA PHE A 162 -11.16 -0.68 22.47
C PHE A 162 -9.82 -0.26 21.86
N ASN A 163 -9.10 -1.18 21.19
CA ASN A 163 -7.75 -0.96 20.67
C ASN A 163 -7.74 -0.96 19.15
N ALA A 164 -6.98 -0.05 18.56
CA ALA A 164 -6.66 -0.12 17.14
C ALA A 164 -5.65 -1.25 16.87
N GLY A 165 -5.88 -2.00 15.79
CA GLY A 165 -4.98 -3.04 15.30
C GLY A 165 -4.49 -2.74 13.88
N ASN A 166 -3.80 -3.72 13.30
CA ASN A 166 -3.26 -3.60 11.95
C ASN A 166 -4.36 -3.38 10.91
N ASP A 167 -5.52 -4.03 11.06
CA ASP A 167 -6.62 -3.95 10.09
C ASP A 167 -7.24 -2.56 10.03
N GLU A 168 -7.46 -1.92 11.20
CA GLU A 168 -7.97 -0.56 11.26
C GLU A 168 -6.96 0.45 10.68
N ILE A 169 -5.67 0.27 10.99
CA ILE A 169 -4.60 1.12 10.46
C ILE A 169 -4.50 0.96 8.95
N GLN A 170 -4.50 -0.29 8.44
CA GLN A 170 -4.46 -0.59 7.01
C GLN A 170 -5.65 0.02 6.27
N LYS A 171 -6.85 -0.10 6.84
CA LYS A 171 -8.07 0.47 6.26
C LYS A 171 -7.96 1.99 6.12
N VAL A 172 -7.65 2.69 7.22
CA VAL A 172 -7.60 4.16 7.23
C VAL A 172 -6.50 4.68 6.30
N LEU A 173 -5.30 4.09 6.34
CA LEU A 173 -4.22 4.44 5.41
C LEU A 173 -4.56 4.11 3.96
N GLY A 174 -5.19 2.97 3.69
CA GLY A 174 -5.63 2.58 2.35
C GLY A 174 -6.63 3.55 1.75
N GLU A 175 -7.60 3.99 2.55
CA GLU A 175 -8.58 4.99 2.13
C GLU A 175 -7.93 6.37 1.91
N THR A 176 -6.98 6.77 2.77
CA THR A 176 -6.22 8.02 2.60
C THR A 176 -5.35 7.97 1.35
N PHE A 177 -4.74 6.81 1.07
CA PHE A 177 -3.97 6.59 -0.16
C PHE A 177 -4.85 6.68 -1.41
N LYS A 178 -6.04 6.12 -1.37
CA LYS A 178 -7.01 6.26 -2.45
C LYS A 178 -7.39 7.72 -2.71
N ASP A 179 -7.59 8.50 -1.65
CA ASP A 179 -7.93 9.92 -1.78
C ASP A 179 -6.83 10.72 -2.45
N ILE A 180 -5.57 10.57 -2.01
CA ILE A 180 -4.46 11.33 -2.63
C ILE A 180 -4.23 10.91 -4.08
N VAL A 181 -4.36 9.62 -4.41
CA VAL A 181 -4.26 9.12 -5.79
C VAL A 181 -5.35 9.73 -6.68
N ASN A 182 -6.60 9.79 -6.18
CA ASN A 182 -7.70 10.42 -6.90
C ASN A 182 -7.47 11.93 -7.08
N ASN A 183 -6.96 12.64 -6.05
CA ASN A 183 -6.66 14.06 -6.14
C ASN A 183 -5.60 14.34 -7.22
N ILE A 184 -4.53 13.53 -7.27
CA ILE A 184 -3.50 13.65 -8.32
C ILE A 184 -4.08 13.31 -9.71
N TYR A 185 -4.90 12.26 -9.80
CA TYR A 185 -5.49 11.84 -11.05
C TYR A 185 -6.44 12.89 -11.66
N GLN A 186 -7.29 13.48 -10.83
CA GLN A 186 -8.26 14.48 -11.27
C GLN A 186 -7.63 15.85 -11.57
N ASP A 187 -6.40 16.07 -11.12
CA ASP A 187 -5.71 17.33 -11.31
C ASP A 187 -5.35 17.57 -12.78
N GLN A 188 -5.83 18.69 -13.33
CA GLN A 188 -5.55 19.07 -14.72
C GLN A 188 -4.25 19.85 -14.86
N GLU A 189 -3.77 20.50 -13.79
CA GLU A 189 -2.56 21.33 -13.87
C GLU A 189 -1.31 20.48 -14.12
N VAL A 190 -1.22 19.29 -13.49
CA VAL A 190 -0.13 18.33 -13.77
C VAL A 190 -0.17 17.88 -15.23
N THR A 191 -1.35 17.56 -15.76
CA THR A 191 -1.52 17.16 -17.17
C THR A 191 -1.14 18.29 -18.12
N ASN A 192 -1.61 19.51 -17.83
CA ASN A 192 -1.30 20.71 -18.63
C ASN A 192 0.20 21.04 -18.59
N ALA A 193 0.85 20.91 -17.42
CA ALA A 193 2.28 21.12 -17.29
C ALA A 193 3.10 20.12 -18.12
N ILE A 194 2.71 18.84 -18.16
CA ILE A 194 3.36 17.86 -19.02
C ILE A 194 3.25 18.32 -20.48
N ASN A 195 2.06 18.67 -20.96
CA ASN A 195 1.85 19.10 -22.35
C ASN A 195 2.59 20.41 -22.68
N GLN A 196 2.62 21.34 -21.74
CA GLN A 196 3.30 22.63 -21.94
C GLN A 196 4.81 22.51 -22.01
N TYR A 197 5.42 21.60 -21.25
CA TYR A 197 6.87 21.51 -21.13
C TYR A 197 7.52 20.44 -22.00
N THR A 198 6.74 19.60 -22.66
CA THR A 198 7.24 18.55 -23.58
C THR A 198 7.44 19.02 -25.02
N ASN A 199 6.77 20.09 -25.46
CA ASN A 199 6.77 20.53 -26.87
C ASN A 199 7.67 21.74 -27.11
#